data_9a30664423ce597e08fb1bc59205ff6d
#
_entry.id   9a30664423ce597e08fb1bc59205ff6d
#
_cell.length_a   1.000
_cell.length_b   1.000
_cell.length_c   1.000
_cell.angle_alpha   90.00
_cell.angle_beta   90.00
_cell.angle_gamma   90.00
#
_symmetry.space_group_name_H-M   'P 1'
#
loop_
_entity.id
_entity.type
_entity.pdbx_description
1 polymer ?
#
loop_
_entity_poly.entity_id
_entity_poly.type
_entity_poly.pdbx_seq_one_letter_code
_entity_poly.pdbx_strand_id
1 'polypeptide(L)'
;MKNTQLTISLGLIATISAVAEQPSHSKTVLDPGVYTEGSTFGDVNGDGKIDFVAGPFWWEGPKFEIRHRYRAGEAVPAAGYKHNSFQSWVLDMNGDGRADIFQVPHDGRFHLDLYLQPEKPSESWPIHRVVEKMGNESPEIADITGDGKPELIAMRGGRFGIFSPDWKDATKPWTFHPISNERTRSPYYHGLGYGDINGDGRIDLLEMKGWYEAPEKPLEGDVWKFHEYAFSSNKGGAQMLVYDVDGDGDNDVVTSLSAHSWGLGWHEQVKQDGKIAFKKHVLIPEDKSPGVGGVSFTQSHALALGDFNGDGLTDFATGKRYWAHNGRDPDAKGAAVLYWYELVRDKKGARFVPHLLDSDSGAGTHFTTADIDGDGKTDIGIGNKKGVFLFRSK
;
A
#
# COMPACT_ATOMS: atom_id res chain seq x y z
N MET A 1 59.93 -35.95 44.46
CA MET A 1 59.36 -34.82 43.75
C MET A 1 58.53 -35.38 42.62
N LYS A 2 57.21 -35.39 42.77
CA LYS A 2 56.28 -35.89 41.74
C LYS A 2 55.59 -34.63 41.07
N ASN A 3 55.88 -34.44 39.82
CA ASN A 3 55.19 -33.38 38.99
C ASN A 3 53.83 -33.88 38.57
N THR A 4 52.80 -33.22 39.02
CA THR A 4 51.41 -33.41 38.54
C THR A 4 51.14 -32.38 37.47
N GLN A 5 51.01 -32.85 36.24
CA GLN A 5 50.51 -31.99 35.14
C GLN A 5 48.96 -31.87 35.20
N LEU A 6 48.46 -30.63 35.25
CA LEU A 6 47.06 -30.33 35.22
C LEU A 6 46.67 -30.10 33.74
N THR A 7 45.86 -30.99 33.17
CA THR A 7 45.33 -30.85 31.82
C THR A 7 44.01 -30.08 31.89
N ILE A 8 43.95 -28.83 31.36
CA ILE A 8 42.74 -28.06 31.24
C ILE A 8 42.13 -28.36 29.87
N SER A 9 40.98 -29.04 29.86
CA SER A 9 40.17 -29.20 28.65
C SER A 9 39.30 -27.96 28.44
N LEU A 10 39.56 -27.17 27.40
CA LEU A 10 38.66 -26.13 26.93
C LEU A 10 37.53 -26.79 26.13
N GLY A 11 36.35 -26.85 26.72
CA GLY A 11 35.12 -27.22 26.00
C GLY A 11 34.68 -26.06 25.11
N LEU A 12 34.73 -26.25 23.80
CA LEU A 12 34.19 -25.33 22.81
C LEU A 12 32.65 -25.47 22.81
N ILE A 13 31.94 -24.54 23.43
CA ILE A 13 30.48 -24.46 23.32
C ILE A 13 30.18 -23.76 21.98
N ALA A 14 29.87 -24.56 20.97
CA ALA A 14 29.30 -24.04 19.72
C ALA A 14 27.87 -23.62 19.99
N THR A 15 27.62 -22.32 20.09
CA THR A 15 26.27 -21.76 20.02
C THR A 15 25.81 -21.85 18.57
N ILE A 16 25.01 -22.87 18.27
CA ILE A 16 24.24 -22.90 17.01
C ILE A 16 23.16 -21.84 17.17
N SER A 17 23.37 -20.65 16.59
CA SER A 17 22.29 -19.73 16.32
C SER A 17 21.40 -20.43 15.29
N ALA A 18 20.18 -20.82 15.67
CA ALA A 18 19.16 -21.19 14.72
C ALA A 18 18.92 -19.94 13.87
N VAL A 19 19.39 -19.95 12.63
CA VAL A 19 18.93 -19.03 11.61
C VAL A 19 17.47 -19.42 11.39
N ALA A 20 16.54 -18.58 11.80
CA ALA A 20 15.14 -18.77 11.44
C ALA A 20 15.10 -18.91 9.91
N GLU A 21 14.52 -20.01 9.46
CA GLU A 21 14.36 -20.25 8.02
C GLU A 21 13.48 -19.12 7.48
N GLN A 22 14.01 -18.33 6.56
CA GLN A 22 13.27 -17.21 5.95
C GLN A 22 12.06 -17.78 5.22
N PRO A 23 10.86 -17.18 5.36
CA PRO A 23 9.71 -17.65 4.61
C PRO A 23 10.06 -17.65 3.13
N SER A 24 10.01 -18.83 2.52
CA SER A 24 10.31 -18.95 1.10
C SER A 24 9.07 -18.52 0.31
N HIS A 25 9.17 -17.41 -0.41
CA HIS A 25 8.15 -16.98 -1.35
C HIS A 25 8.43 -17.58 -2.73
N SER A 26 7.37 -17.95 -3.45
CA SER A 26 7.48 -18.33 -4.86
C SER A 26 7.00 -17.19 -5.74
N LYS A 27 7.86 -16.73 -6.68
CA LYS A 27 7.51 -15.75 -7.71
C LYS A 27 6.88 -16.45 -8.91
N THR A 28 5.71 -15.98 -9.34
CA THR A 28 5.08 -16.33 -10.61
C THR A 28 4.97 -15.09 -11.50
N VAL A 29 5.43 -15.16 -12.73
CA VAL A 29 5.21 -14.12 -13.75
C VAL A 29 3.91 -14.44 -14.47
N LEU A 30 2.86 -13.64 -14.23
CA LEU A 30 1.57 -13.81 -14.90
C LEU A 30 1.59 -13.24 -16.33
N ASP A 31 2.22 -12.06 -16.49
CA ASP A 31 2.39 -11.43 -17.79
C ASP A 31 3.62 -10.51 -17.78
N PRO A 32 4.53 -10.60 -18.76
CA PRO A 32 5.69 -9.71 -18.85
C PRO A 32 5.35 -8.32 -19.41
N GLY A 33 4.12 -8.11 -19.91
CA GLY A 33 3.67 -6.84 -20.48
C GLY A 33 3.48 -5.74 -19.45
N VAL A 34 3.71 -4.50 -19.82
CA VAL A 34 3.49 -3.33 -18.98
C VAL A 34 2.12 -2.76 -19.28
N TYR A 35 1.17 -2.97 -18.39
CA TYR A 35 -0.23 -2.52 -18.54
C TYR A 35 -0.65 -1.53 -17.47
N THR A 36 0.08 -1.45 -16.37
CA THR A 36 -0.37 -0.79 -15.15
C THR A 36 0.82 -0.39 -14.28
N GLU A 37 0.60 0.47 -13.29
CA GLU A 37 1.46 0.65 -12.12
C GLU A 37 0.70 0.36 -10.81
N GLY A 38 -0.57 -0.09 -10.90
CA GLY A 38 -1.39 -0.47 -9.75
C GLY A 38 -2.14 -1.78 -10.01
N SER A 39 -2.31 -2.57 -8.96
CA SER A 39 -2.96 -3.88 -9.01
C SER A 39 -3.71 -4.15 -7.70
N THR A 40 -4.67 -5.08 -7.72
CA THR A 40 -5.49 -5.39 -6.55
C THR A 40 -5.98 -6.84 -6.58
N PHE A 41 -6.25 -7.37 -5.40
CA PHE A 41 -6.97 -8.61 -5.20
C PHE A 41 -8.47 -8.35 -4.94
N GLY A 42 -9.31 -9.32 -5.27
CA GLY A 42 -10.74 -9.34 -4.95
C GLY A 42 -11.42 -10.51 -5.64
N ASP A 43 -12.55 -10.97 -5.13
CA ASP A 43 -13.38 -12.01 -5.76
C ASP A 43 -14.19 -11.37 -6.89
N VAL A 44 -13.66 -11.43 -8.11
CA VAL A 44 -14.27 -10.77 -9.28
C VAL A 44 -15.46 -11.57 -9.79
N ASN A 45 -15.36 -12.91 -9.81
CA ASN A 45 -16.36 -13.78 -10.40
C ASN A 45 -17.42 -14.28 -9.40
N GLY A 46 -17.31 -13.97 -8.12
CA GLY A 46 -18.27 -14.34 -7.07
C GLY A 46 -18.21 -15.82 -6.68
N ASP A 47 -17.06 -16.49 -6.90
CA ASP A 47 -16.90 -17.92 -6.58
C ASP A 47 -16.35 -18.15 -5.15
N GLY A 48 -16.10 -17.09 -4.40
CA GLY A 48 -15.56 -17.11 -3.04
C GLY A 48 -14.05 -17.29 -2.98
N LYS A 49 -13.34 -17.18 -4.10
CA LYS A 49 -11.89 -17.21 -4.19
C LYS A 49 -11.35 -15.84 -4.58
N ILE A 50 -10.14 -15.56 -4.16
CA ILE A 50 -9.49 -14.29 -4.47
C ILE A 50 -8.91 -14.33 -5.89
N ASP A 51 -9.38 -13.45 -6.75
CA ASP A 51 -8.85 -13.15 -8.07
C ASP A 51 -7.84 -12.02 -8.02
N PHE A 52 -7.10 -11.81 -9.10
CA PHE A 52 -6.11 -10.75 -9.22
C PHE A 52 -6.37 -9.84 -10.41
N VAL A 53 -6.42 -8.52 -10.19
CA VAL A 53 -6.66 -7.50 -11.21
C VAL A 53 -5.40 -6.69 -11.47
N ALA A 54 -4.94 -6.62 -12.72
CA ALA A 54 -3.84 -5.77 -13.15
C ALA A 54 -4.05 -5.25 -14.57
N GLY A 55 -4.08 -3.93 -14.73
CA GLY A 55 -4.34 -3.30 -16.03
C GLY A 55 -5.69 -3.64 -16.62
N PRO A 56 -5.78 -4.12 -17.88
CA PRO A 56 -7.05 -4.47 -18.55
C PRO A 56 -7.52 -5.89 -18.28
N PHE A 57 -6.86 -6.60 -17.39
CA PHE A 57 -7.08 -8.02 -17.15
C PHE A 57 -7.37 -8.33 -15.69
N TRP A 58 -8.01 -9.48 -15.49
CA TRP A 58 -8.04 -10.17 -14.22
C TRP A 58 -7.77 -11.67 -14.42
N TRP A 59 -7.24 -12.32 -13.38
CA TRP A 59 -6.88 -13.75 -13.38
C TRP A 59 -7.64 -14.46 -12.29
N GLU A 60 -8.26 -15.60 -12.64
CA GLU A 60 -9.02 -16.43 -11.71
C GLU A 60 -8.11 -17.07 -10.65
N GLY A 61 -8.45 -16.85 -9.38
CA GLY A 61 -7.82 -17.55 -8.26
C GLY A 61 -8.32 -18.99 -8.08
N PRO A 62 -7.62 -19.79 -7.27
CA PRO A 62 -6.32 -19.55 -6.65
C PRO A 62 -5.14 -19.93 -7.57
N LYS A 63 -5.38 -20.45 -8.78
CA LYS A 63 -4.33 -20.91 -9.71
C LYS A 63 -3.76 -19.82 -10.61
N PHE A 64 -4.57 -18.83 -10.94
CA PHE A 64 -4.23 -17.70 -11.83
C PHE A 64 -3.76 -18.13 -13.23
N GLU A 65 -4.27 -19.25 -13.72
CA GLU A 65 -3.99 -19.80 -15.05
C GLU A 65 -4.94 -19.25 -16.12
N ILE A 66 -6.15 -18.85 -15.72
CA ILE A 66 -7.18 -18.31 -16.60
C ILE A 66 -7.19 -16.80 -16.49
N ARG A 67 -6.99 -16.13 -17.63
CA ARG A 67 -6.98 -14.67 -17.74
C ARG A 67 -8.19 -14.18 -18.51
N HIS A 68 -8.88 -13.20 -17.98
CA HIS A 68 -9.98 -12.49 -18.62
C HIS A 68 -9.62 -11.06 -18.94
N ARG A 69 -10.21 -10.54 -20.01
CA ARG A 69 -10.14 -9.11 -20.35
C ARG A 69 -11.49 -8.48 -19.98
N TYR A 70 -11.48 -7.33 -19.33
CA TYR A 70 -12.70 -6.58 -19.02
C TYR A 70 -12.75 -5.20 -19.71
N ARG A 71 -11.62 -4.72 -20.25
CA ARG A 71 -11.56 -3.47 -21.03
C ARG A 71 -10.46 -3.54 -22.09
N ALA A 72 -10.52 -2.59 -23.04
CA ALA A 72 -9.42 -2.39 -23.98
C ALA A 72 -8.15 -1.90 -23.25
N GLY A 73 -7.00 -2.28 -23.76
CA GLY A 73 -5.69 -1.88 -23.29
C GLY A 73 -4.60 -2.80 -23.82
N GLU A 74 -3.52 -2.21 -24.30
CA GLU A 74 -2.36 -2.93 -24.80
C GLU A 74 -1.15 -2.64 -23.91
N ALA A 75 -0.15 -3.52 -23.98
CA ALA A 75 1.10 -3.29 -23.30
C ALA A 75 1.81 -2.05 -23.88
N VAL A 76 2.38 -1.24 -23.00
CA VAL A 76 3.12 -0.03 -23.37
C VAL A 76 4.60 -0.21 -23.05
N PRO A 77 5.51 0.55 -23.72
CA PRO A 77 6.91 0.55 -23.30
C PRO A 77 7.07 1.02 -21.84
N ALA A 78 8.00 0.42 -21.09
CA ALA A 78 8.26 0.78 -19.69
C ALA A 78 8.59 2.28 -19.50
N ALA A 79 9.15 2.95 -20.52
CA ALA A 79 9.35 4.39 -20.55
C ALA A 79 8.06 5.19 -20.82
N GLY A 80 6.94 4.53 -21.16
CA GLY A 80 5.66 5.18 -21.39
C GLY A 80 4.95 5.50 -20.07
N TYR A 81 4.27 6.66 -20.01
CA TYR A 81 3.42 7.05 -18.89
C TYR A 81 1.91 6.89 -19.19
N LYS A 82 1.59 6.52 -20.41
CA LYS A 82 0.17 6.43 -20.83
C LYS A 82 -0.36 5.02 -20.63
N HIS A 83 -0.35 4.54 -19.42
CA HIS A 83 -1.12 3.37 -19.03
C HIS A 83 -2.37 3.80 -18.25
N ASN A 84 -3.40 3.01 -18.37
CA ASN A 84 -4.73 3.38 -17.91
C ASN A 84 -5.05 2.87 -16.50
N SER A 85 -4.04 2.57 -15.67
CA SER A 85 -4.27 2.04 -14.35
C SER A 85 -3.09 2.40 -13.45
N PHE A 86 -3.31 3.35 -12.56
CA PHE A 86 -2.37 3.82 -11.57
C PHE A 86 -2.68 3.24 -10.19
N GLN A 87 -3.98 3.17 -9.87
CA GLN A 87 -4.55 2.44 -8.74
C GLN A 87 -5.76 1.64 -9.23
N SER A 88 -6.09 0.57 -8.52
CA SER A 88 -7.23 -0.30 -8.81
C SER A 88 -7.85 -0.84 -7.52
N TRP A 89 -9.18 -1.02 -7.51
CA TRP A 89 -9.92 -1.67 -6.42
C TRP A 89 -11.02 -2.57 -7.01
N VAL A 90 -11.43 -3.56 -6.23
CA VAL A 90 -12.51 -4.50 -6.57
C VAL A 90 -13.57 -4.45 -5.48
N LEU A 91 -14.79 -4.02 -5.81
CA LEU A 91 -15.89 -3.82 -4.87
C LEU A 91 -17.23 -3.98 -5.59
N ASP A 92 -18.23 -4.61 -4.96
CA ASP A 92 -19.62 -4.61 -5.44
C ASP A 92 -20.27 -3.26 -5.10
N MET A 93 -20.33 -2.35 -6.08
CA MET A 93 -20.81 -0.99 -5.86
C MET A 93 -22.31 -0.80 -6.12
N ASN A 94 -22.93 -1.71 -6.82
CA ASN A 94 -24.36 -1.63 -7.12
C ASN A 94 -25.20 -2.61 -6.29
N GLY A 95 -24.57 -3.46 -5.48
CA GLY A 95 -25.21 -4.43 -4.60
C GLY A 95 -25.85 -5.60 -5.34
N ASP A 96 -25.37 -5.93 -6.55
CA ASP A 96 -25.91 -7.00 -7.36
C ASP A 96 -25.22 -8.37 -7.14
N GLY A 97 -24.22 -8.41 -6.23
CA GLY A 97 -23.46 -9.60 -5.85
C GLY A 97 -22.30 -9.91 -6.79
N ARG A 98 -22.00 -9.04 -7.77
CA ARG A 98 -20.83 -9.12 -8.64
C ARG A 98 -19.89 -7.97 -8.32
N ALA A 99 -18.61 -8.26 -8.24
CA ALA A 99 -17.63 -7.23 -7.94
C ALA A 99 -17.30 -6.40 -9.17
N ASP A 100 -17.32 -5.09 -9.01
CA ASP A 100 -16.94 -4.10 -10.01
C ASP A 100 -15.48 -3.74 -9.89
N ILE A 101 -14.88 -3.17 -10.93
CA ILE A 101 -13.48 -2.74 -10.93
C ILE A 101 -13.40 -1.24 -11.03
N PHE A 102 -12.67 -0.62 -10.09
CA PHE A 102 -12.31 0.78 -10.15
C PHE A 102 -10.88 0.95 -10.63
N GLN A 103 -10.66 1.98 -11.43
CA GLN A 103 -9.31 2.37 -11.83
C GLN A 103 -9.12 3.88 -11.84
N VAL A 104 -7.94 4.29 -11.40
CA VAL A 104 -7.43 5.65 -11.61
C VAL A 104 -6.46 5.61 -12.78
N PRO A 105 -6.81 6.12 -13.95
CA PRO A 105 -5.89 6.20 -15.08
C PRO A 105 -4.79 7.25 -14.87
N HIS A 106 -3.65 7.04 -15.48
CA HIS A 106 -2.57 8.02 -15.57
C HIS A 106 -2.49 8.62 -16.99
N ASP A 107 -3.48 9.42 -17.34
CA ASP A 107 -3.55 10.13 -18.63
C ASP A 107 -3.19 11.64 -18.53
N GLY A 108 -2.59 12.03 -17.39
CA GLY A 108 -2.32 13.43 -17.03
C GLY A 108 -3.48 14.11 -16.32
N ARG A 109 -4.56 13.38 -16.04
CA ARG A 109 -5.70 13.78 -15.21
C ARG A 109 -6.05 12.64 -14.32
N PHE A 110 -6.02 12.85 -13.00
CA PHE A 110 -6.54 11.85 -12.09
C PHE A 110 -8.07 11.93 -12.09
N HIS A 111 -8.70 10.83 -12.39
CA HIS A 111 -10.15 10.64 -12.31
C HIS A 111 -10.43 9.20 -11.86
N LEU A 112 -11.64 8.89 -11.46
CA LEU A 112 -12.02 7.52 -11.09
C LEU A 112 -13.02 6.99 -12.12
N ASP A 113 -12.65 5.90 -12.76
CA ASP A 113 -13.51 5.14 -13.66
C ASP A 113 -13.99 3.86 -12.96
N LEU A 114 -15.28 3.64 -12.98
CA LEU A 114 -15.98 2.43 -12.53
C LEU A 114 -16.32 1.57 -13.74
N TYR A 115 -15.82 0.34 -13.75
CA TYR A 115 -16.18 -0.69 -14.72
C TYR A 115 -17.18 -1.62 -14.06
N LEU A 116 -18.46 -1.52 -14.47
CA LEU A 116 -19.52 -2.36 -13.95
C LEU A 116 -19.45 -3.76 -14.56
N GLN A 117 -19.43 -4.78 -13.71
CA GLN A 117 -19.45 -6.15 -14.18
C GLN A 117 -20.80 -6.48 -14.83
N PRO A 118 -20.85 -6.90 -16.11
CA PRO A 118 -22.08 -7.27 -16.78
C PRO A 118 -22.56 -8.65 -16.31
N GLU A 119 -23.88 -8.88 -16.36
CA GLU A 119 -24.50 -10.16 -16.03
C GLU A 119 -23.96 -11.31 -16.90
N LYS A 120 -23.58 -11.02 -18.13
CA LYS A 120 -23.00 -11.99 -19.07
C LYS A 120 -21.52 -11.69 -19.27
N PRO A 121 -20.66 -12.74 -19.33
CA PRO A 121 -19.25 -12.56 -19.61
C PRO A 121 -19.01 -11.66 -20.84
N SER A 122 -18.16 -10.66 -20.71
CA SER A 122 -17.83 -9.69 -21.77
C SER A 122 -16.38 -9.22 -21.62
N GLU A 123 -15.71 -9.00 -22.74
CA GLU A 123 -14.35 -8.38 -22.77
C GLU A 123 -14.39 -6.85 -22.69
N SER A 124 -15.58 -6.26 -22.62
CA SER A 124 -15.79 -4.82 -22.54
C SER A 124 -16.92 -4.52 -21.57
N TRP A 125 -16.55 -4.18 -20.33
CA TRP A 125 -17.51 -3.80 -19.32
C TRP A 125 -17.98 -2.35 -19.51
N PRO A 126 -19.25 -2.03 -19.18
CA PRO A 126 -19.71 -0.65 -19.13
C PRO A 126 -18.80 0.19 -18.22
N ILE A 127 -18.43 1.39 -18.71
CA ILE A 127 -17.57 2.33 -17.98
C ILE A 127 -18.37 3.56 -17.57
N HIS A 128 -18.19 3.96 -16.31
CA HIS A 128 -18.78 5.18 -15.74
C HIS A 128 -17.68 6.00 -15.08
N ARG A 129 -17.52 7.24 -15.52
CA ARG A 129 -16.63 8.19 -14.83
C ARG A 129 -17.35 8.78 -13.64
N VAL A 130 -17.03 8.24 -12.45
CA VAL A 130 -17.70 8.62 -11.21
C VAL A 130 -17.03 9.79 -10.50
N VAL A 131 -15.73 10.03 -10.76
CA VAL A 131 -15.01 11.25 -10.33
C VAL A 131 -14.27 11.84 -11.52
N GLU A 132 -14.69 13.00 -11.97
CA GLU A 132 -14.13 13.69 -13.17
C GLU A 132 -12.71 14.22 -12.96
N LYS A 133 -12.40 14.65 -11.74
CA LYS A 133 -11.11 15.25 -11.41
C LYS A 133 -10.80 15.10 -9.95
N MET A 134 -9.66 14.53 -9.69
CA MET A 134 -9.09 14.42 -8.35
C MET A 134 -7.59 14.72 -8.36
N GLY A 135 -6.93 14.65 -7.23
CA GLY A 135 -5.50 14.74 -7.03
C GLY A 135 -5.07 13.81 -5.92
N ASN A 136 -3.80 13.79 -5.61
CA ASN A 136 -3.04 12.86 -4.78
C ASN A 136 -2.66 11.59 -5.55
N GLU A 137 -1.43 11.13 -5.35
CA GLU A 137 -0.90 9.92 -5.99
C GLU A 137 -1.06 8.67 -5.12
N SER A 138 -1.72 8.79 -3.96
CA SER A 138 -2.03 7.69 -3.05
C SER A 138 -3.49 7.76 -2.58
N PRO A 139 -4.50 7.89 -3.50
CA PRO A 139 -5.90 7.84 -3.10
C PRO A 139 -6.23 6.46 -2.53
N GLU A 140 -7.22 6.41 -1.64
CA GLU A 140 -7.66 5.18 -0.98
C GLU A 140 -9.17 5.05 -1.03
N ILE A 141 -9.67 3.81 -1.05
CA ILE A 141 -11.09 3.50 -0.89
C ILE A 141 -11.26 2.73 0.43
N ALA A 142 -12.06 3.30 1.33
CA ALA A 142 -12.35 2.72 2.64
C ALA A 142 -13.69 3.21 3.18
N ASP A 143 -14.29 2.47 4.11
CA ASP A 143 -15.46 2.91 4.87
C ASP A 143 -15.04 3.95 5.92
N ILE A 144 -15.15 5.22 5.55
CA ILE A 144 -14.77 6.36 6.41
C ILE A 144 -15.91 6.77 7.34
N THR A 145 -17.14 6.51 6.91
CA THR A 145 -18.33 6.89 7.68
C THR A 145 -18.70 5.86 8.74
N GLY A 146 -18.18 4.64 8.65
CA GLY A 146 -18.51 3.51 9.51
C GLY A 146 -19.89 2.92 9.24
N ASP A 147 -20.46 3.17 8.04
CA ASP A 147 -21.79 2.66 7.65
C ASP A 147 -21.73 1.32 6.90
N GLY A 148 -20.52 0.75 6.74
CA GLY A 148 -20.25 -0.50 6.02
C GLY A 148 -20.11 -0.32 4.52
N LYS A 149 -20.04 0.92 4.03
CA LYS A 149 -19.93 1.25 2.61
C LYS A 149 -18.71 2.12 2.34
N PRO A 150 -17.93 1.81 1.30
CA PRO A 150 -16.68 2.51 1.07
C PRO A 150 -16.86 3.85 0.36
N GLU A 151 -16.06 4.82 0.75
CA GLU A 151 -15.84 6.11 0.09
C GLU A 151 -14.43 6.17 -0.49
N LEU A 152 -14.22 7.08 -1.45
CA LEU A 152 -12.89 7.42 -1.96
C LEU A 152 -12.31 8.61 -1.19
N ILE A 153 -11.12 8.43 -0.65
CA ILE A 153 -10.31 9.49 -0.06
C ILE A 153 -9.34 10.01 -1.11
N ALA A 154 -9.41 11.29 -1.43
CA ALA A 154 -8.51 11.92 -2.39
C ALA A 154 -8.50 13.45 -2.21
N MET A 155 -7.88 14.15 -3.15
CA MET A 155 -7.90 15.60 -3.20
C MET A 155 -8.78 16.10 -4.37
N ARG A 156 -9.38 17.28 -4.20
CA ARG A 156 -10.01 18.04 -5.28
C ARG A 156 -9.82 19.53 -5.07
N GLY A 157 -9.34 20.21 -6.11
CA GLY A 157 -9.09 21.65 -6.03
C GLY A 157 -8.10 22.05 -4.94
N GLY A 158 -7.10 21.18 -4.67
CA GLY A 158 -6.08 21.40 -3.64
C GLY A 158 -6.51 21.11 -2.22
N ARG A 159 -7.71 20.60 -1.99
CA ARG A 159 -8.25 20.23 -0.68
C ARG A 159 -8.31 18.71 -0.55
N PHE A 160 -7.97 18.21 0.61
CA PHE A 160 -8.28 16.83 0.99
C PHE A 160 -9.78 16.69 1.24
N GLY A 161 -10.32 15.52 0.94
CA GLY A 161 -11.73 15.25 1.14
C GLY A 161 -12.13 13.83 0.81
N ILE A 162 -13.41 13.59 0.94
CA ILE A 162 -14.07 12.31 0.76
C ILE A 162 -15.02 12.45 -0.42
N PHE A 163 -14.97 11.51 -1.35
CA PHE A 163 -15.96 11.38 -2.41
C PHE A 163 -16.92 10.25 -2.03
N SER A 164 -18.20 10.57 -1.86
CA SER A 164 -19.24 9.60 -1.56
C SER A 164 -20.18 9.37 -2.75
N PRO A 165 -20.53 8.11 -3.06
CA PRO A 165 -21.51 7.79 -4.08
C PRO A 165 -22.94 8.11 -3.64
N ASP A 166 -23.86 8.27 -4.61
CA ASP A 166 -25.27 8.05 -4.34
C ASP A 166 -25.53 6.52 -4.36
N TRP A 167 -25.70 5.92 -3.20
CA TRP A 167 -25.87 4.46 -3.07
C TRP A 167 -27.14 3.91 -3.73
N LYS A 168 -28.02 4.78 -4.26
CA LYS A 168 -29.11 4.33 -5.13
C LYS A 168 -28.66 4.15 -6.58
N ASP A 169 -27.57 4.79 -6.96
CA ASP A 169 -26.98 4.69 -8.29
C ASP A 169 -25.52 5.17 -8.26
N ALA A 170 -24.61 4.27 -7.87
CA ALA A 170 -23.17 4.55 -7.74
C ALA A 170 -22.46 4.86 -9.08
N THR A 171 -23.17 4.72 -10.22
CA THR A 171 -22.64 5.08 -11.54
C THR A 171 -22.69 6.57 -11.82
N LYS A 172 -23.42 7.34 -11.00
CA LYS A 172 -23.46 8.81 -11.09
C LYS A 172 -22.20 9.46 -10.53
N PRO A 173 -21.92 10.73 -10.89
CA PRO A 173 -20.82 11.47 -10.30
C PRO A 173 -20.92 11.52 -8.77
N TRP A 174 -19.83 11.16 -8.10
CA TRP A 174 -19.73 11.15 -6.64
C TRP A 174 -19.63 12.58 -6.08
N THR A 175 -20.22 12.78 -4.93
CA THR A 175 -20.19 14.06 -4.22
C THR A 175 -18.87 14.23 -3.47
N PHE A 176 -18.24 15.38 -3.62
CA PHE A 176 -17.01 15.72 -2.89
C PHE A 176 -17.31 16.49 -1.61
N HIS A 177 -16.84 15.98 -0.48
CA HIS A 177 -16.91 16.59 0.85
C HIS A 177 -15.51 17.04 1.26
N PRO A 178 -15.18 18.34 1.18
CA PRO A 178 -13.87 18.84 1.55
C PRO A 178 -13.70 18.79 3.08
N ILE A 179 -12.60 18.23 3.55
CA ILE A 179 -12.24 18.18 4.98
C ILE A 179 -11.11 19.15 5.33
N SER A 180 -10.46 19.75 4.35
CA SER A 180 -9.34 20.67 4.55
C SER A 180 -9.53 21.99 3.82
N ASN A 181 -8.78 23.00 4.25
CA ASN A 181 -8.50 24.17 3.41
C ASN A 181 -7.60 23.78 2.23
N GLU A 182 -7.43 24.68 1.25
CA GLU A 182 -6.51 24.47 0.13
C GLU A 182 -5.08 24.29 0.68
N ARG A 183 -4.46 23.12 0.39
CA ARG A 183 -3.10 22.75 0.82
C ARG A 183 -2.09 22.93 -0.29
N THR A 184 -2.50 22.70 -1.55
CA THR A 184 -1.63 22.77 -2.73
C THR A 184 -2.46 22.95 -3.98
N ARG A 185 -1.84 23.50 -5.04
CA ARG A 185 -2.44 23.52 -6.38
C ARG A 185 -1.97 22.38 -7.27
N SER A 186 -0.98 21.60 -6.80
CA SER A 186 -0.50 20.42 -7.53
C SER A 186 -1.46 19.26 -7.38
N PRO A 187 -1.89 18.59 -8.45
CA PRO A 187 -2.61 17.34 -8.36
C PRO A 187 -1.71 16.16 -7.95
N TYR A 188 -0.40 16.33 -8.06
CA TYR A 188 0.62 15.32 -7.75
C TYR A 188 1.13 15.50 -6.33
N TYR A 189 0.21 15.45 -5.36
CA TYR A 189 0.54 15.45 -3.95
C TYR A 189 0.75 14.01 -3.51
N HIS A 190 1.67 13.78 -2.58
CA HIS A 190 2.01 12.46 -2.08
C HIS A 190 1.72 12.35 -0.59
N GLY A 191 1.43 11.14 -0.16
CA GLY A 191 1.10 10.83 1.22
C GLY A 191 -0.40 11.01 1.47
N LEU A 192 -1.05 9.89 1.70
CA LEU A 192 -2.43 9.79 2.18
C LEU A 192 -2.56 8.52 2.99
N GLY A 193 -3.29 8.58 4.08
CA GLY A 193 -3.62 7.44 4.91
C GLY A 193 -4.90 7.69 5.68
N TYR A 194 -5.38 6.65 6.32
CA TYR A 194 -6.56 6.69 7.15
C TYR A 194 -6.44 5.69 8.31
N GLY A 195 -7.06 6.01 9.43
CA GLY A 195 -7.10 5.15 10.60
C GLY A 195 -7.46 5.96 11.85
N ASP A 196 -7.86 5.30 12.90
CA ASP A 196 -8.20 5.92 14.17
C ASP A 196 -6.91 6.29 14.93
N ILE A 197 -6.47 7.54 14.83
CA ILE A 197 -5.24 8.03 15.48
C ILE A 197 -5.47 8.35 16.96
N ASN A 198 -6.64 8.86 17.31
CA ASN A 198 -6.89 9.34 18.66
C ASN A 198 -7.58 8.32 19.58
N GLY A 199 -7.94 7.14 19.06
CA GLY A 199 -8.59 6.06 19.80
C GLY A 199 -10.07 6.31 20.09
N ASP A 200 -10.75 7.16 19.29
CA ASP A 200 -12.16 7.50 19.52
C ASP A 200 -13.14 6.66 18.68
N GLY A 201 -12.63 5.71 17.91
CA GLY A 201 -13.38 4.79 17.08
C GLY A 201 -13.80 5.34 15.72
N ARG A 202 -13.36 6.54 15.34
CA ARG A 202 -13.61 7.14 14.03
C ARG A 202 -12.34 7.13 13.18
N ILE A 203 -12.53 7.12 11.88
CA ILE A 203 -11.41 7.09 10.92
C ILE A 203 -10.92 8.50 10.64
N ASP A 204 -9.74 8.82 11.14
CA ASP A 204 -9.00 10.03 10.85
C ASP A 204 -8.31 9.94 9.49
N LEU A 205 -8.01 11.09 8.86
CA LEU A 205 -7.28 11.15 7.60
C LEU A 205 -5.90 11.76 7.79
N LEU A 206 -4.88 11.13 7.20
CA LEU A 206 -3.49 11.54 7.31
C LEU A 206 -2.98 12.13 6.01
N GLU A 207 -2.11 13.13 6.14
CA GLU A 207 -1.31 13.66 5.04
C GLU A 207 0.15 13.89 5.50
N MET A 208 1.06 14.18 4.60
CA MET A 208 2.49 14.28 4.93
C MET A 208 2.84 15.27 6.05
N LYS A 209 1.98 16.25 6.35
CA LYS A 209 2.23 17.31 7.37
C LYS A 209 1.38 17.19 8.62
N GLY A 210 0.59 16.12 8.73
CA GLY A 210 -0.27 15.90 9.90
C GLY A 210 -1.48 15.05 9.62
N TRP A 211 -2.46 15.18 10.47
CA TRP A 211 -3.69 14.40 10.39
C TRP A 211 -4.93 15.25 10.72
N TYR A 212 -6.04 14.86 10.15
CA TYR A 212 -7.34 15.49 10.33
C TYR A 212 -8.19 14.60 11.23
N GLU A 213 -8.57 15.12 12.39
CA GLU A 213 -9.45 14.45 13.37
C GLU A 213 -10.88 14.39 12.83
N ALA A 214 -11.42 13.18 12.69
CA ALA A 214 -12.76 12.97 12.16
C ALA A 214 -13.84 13.46 13.14
N PRO A 215 -14.80 14.28 12.67
CA PRO A 215 -15.96 14.64 13.47
C PRO A 215 -16.93 13.46 13.59
N GLU A 216 -17.92 13.58 14.47
CA GLU A 216 -18.99 12.58 14.64
C GLU A 216 -19.74 12.28 13.33
N LYS A 217 -19.81 13.25 12.43
CA LYS A 217 -20.45 13.14 11.11
C LYS A 217 -19.45 13.53 9.99
N PRO A 218 -18.68 12.57 9.48
CA PRO A 218 -17.57 12.85 8.55
C PRO A 218 -17.92 13.57 7.26
N LEU A 219 -19.14 13.37 6.74
CA LEU A 219 -19.60 14.00 5.50
C LEU A 219 -20.38 15.31 5.70
N GLU A 220 -20.66 15.69 6.95
CA GLU A 220 -21.40 16.91 7.29
C GLU A 220 -20.45 17.97 7.87
N GLY A 221 -20.69 19.23 7.55
CA GLY A 221 -19.99 20.35 8.17
C GLY A 221 -18.78 20.86 7.39
N ASP A 222 -17.90 21.53 8.14
CA ASP A 222 -16.75 22.25 7.62
C ASP A 222 -15.45 21.46 7.70
N VAL A 223 -14.35 22.16 7.55
CA VAL A 223 -12.98 21.63 7.66
C VAL A 223 -12.78 20.91 8.99
N TRP A 224 -12.21 19.69 8.92
CA TRP A 224 -11.86 18.91 10.10
C TRP A 224 -10.72 19.58 10.87
N LYS A 225 -10.61 19.26 12.15
CA LYS A 225 -9.54 19.75 13.01
C LYS A 225 -8.21 19.13 12.57
N PHE A 226 -7.24 19.98 12.24
CA PHE A 226 -5.90 19.56 11.80
C PHE A 226 -4.92 19.54 12.95
N HIS A 227 -4.14 18.46 13.05
CA HIS A 227 -3.05 18.29 13.98
C HIS A 227 -1.75 18.22 13.19
N GLU A 228 -0.85 19.16 13.45
CA GLU A 228 0.40 19.29 12.70
C GLU A 228 1.46 18.31 13.21
N TYR A 229 1.98 17.50 12.30
CA TYR A 229 3.18 16.67 12.49
C TYR A 229 3.75 16.29 11.13
N ALA A 230 5.08 16.41 10.94
CA ALA A 230 5.74 16.08 9.68
C ALA A 230 6.03 14.57 9.57
N PHE A 231 5.12 13.79 9.01
CA PHE A 231 5.33 12.37 8.74
C PHE A 231 6.35 12.12 7.62
N SER A 232 6.42 13.01 6.64
CA SER A 232 7.38 12.91 5.55
C SER A 232 7.94 14.28 5.15
N SER A 233 8.98 14.27 4.31
CA SER A 233 9.58 15.48 3.77
C SER A 233 8.65 16.17 2.75
N ASN A 234 9.08 17.31 2.22
CA ASN A 234 8.32 18.11 1.24
C ASN A 234 8.00 17.37 -0.08
N LYS A 235 8.58 16.19 -0.32
CA LYS A 235 8.28 15.34 -1.48
C LYS A 235 7.23 14.27 -1.17
N GLY A 236 6.69 14.29 0.04
CA GLY A 236 5.63 13.42 0.51
C GLY A 236 6.02 11.96 0.66
N GLY A 237 5.13 11.22 1.21
CA GLY A 237 5.19 9.77 1.37
C GLY A 237 4.45 9.03 0.26
N ALA A 238 4.11 7.78 0.56
CA ALA A 238 3.24 6.91 -0.23
C ALA A 238 1.91 6.74 0.53
N GLN A 239 1.32 5.56 0.52
CA GLN A 239 0.32 5.17 1.49
C GLN A 239 0.88 5.36 2.91
N MET A 240 0.02 5.80 3.82
CA MET A 240 0.37 5.96 5.22
C MET A 240 -0.41 4.91 5.99
N LEU A 241 0.28 3.84 6.39
CA LEU A 241 -0.32 2.71 7.09
C LEU A 241 -0.51 3.08 8.57
N VAL A 242 -1.71 2.86 9.09
CA VAL A 242 -2.09 3.20 10.47
C VAL A 242 -2.46 1.92 11.21
N TYR A 243 -1.67 1.54 12.21
CA TYR A 243 -1.92 0.38 13.07
C TYR A 243 -0.98 0.41 14.28
N ASP A 244 -1.33 -0.36 15.31
CA ASP A 244 -0.52 -0.53 16.51
C ASP A 244 0.73 -1.39 16.19
N VAL A 245 1.90 -0.74 16.06
CA VAL A 245 3.18 -1.41 15.75
C VAL A 245 3.82 -1.98 17.00
N ASP A 246 3.77 -1.29 18.14
CA ASP A 246 4.54 -1.70 19.33
C ASP A 246 3.72 -2.48 20.36
N GLY A 247 2.40 -2.54 20.21
CA GLY A 247 1.51 -3.32 21.06
C GLY A 247 1.04 -2.57 22.30
N ASP A 248 1.11 -1.25 22.31
CA ASP A 248 0.72 -0.41 23.43
C ASP A 248 -0.78 0.01 23.39
N GLY A 249 -1.44 -0.26 22.25
CA GLY A 249 -2.86 0.01 22.00
C GLY A 249 -3.14 1.36 21.37
N ASP A 250 -2.13 2.21 21.15
CA ASP A 250 -2.24 3.44 20.36
C ASP A 250 -1.79 3.12 18.89
N ASN A 251 -2.43 3.72 17.88
CA ASN A 251 -2.06 3.48 16.48
C ASN A 251 -0.86 4.34 16.05
N ASP A 252 0.09 3.70 15.41
CA ASP A 252 1.29 4.27 14.82
C ASP A 252 1.13 4.54 13.33
N VAL A 253 2.14 5.15 12.71
CA VAL A 253 2.14 5.42 11.27
C VAL A 253 3.42 4.91 10.61
N VAL A 254 3.28 4.07 9.58
CA VAL A 254 4.39 3.65 8.73
C VAL A 254 4.22 4.25 7.35
N THR A 255 5.23 4.97 6.84
CA THR A 255 5.18 5.57 5.52
C THR A 255 6.57 5.83 4.93
N SER A 256 6.62 6.03 3.63
CA SER A 256 7.79 6.57 2.95
C SER A 256 8.05 8.02 3.38
N LEU A 257 9.30 8.36 3.67
CA LEU A 257 9.70 9.73 4.00
C LEU A 257 9.88 10.60 2.74
N SER A 258 10.04 9.96 1.58
CA SER A 258 10.11 10.62 0.27
C SER A 258 9.75 9.64 -0.84
N ALA A 259 8.60 9.82 -1.47
CA ALA A 259 8.08 8.92 -2.52
C ALA A 259 8.99 8.79 -3.77
N HIS A 260 9.87 9.77 -4.02
CA HIS A 260 10.74 9.82 -5.20
C HIS A 260 12.25 9.81 -4.87
N SER A 261 12.61 9.55 -3.61
CA SER A 261 14.00 9.47 -3.18
C SER A 261 14.14 8.33 -2.17
N TRP A 262 15.19 8.36 -1.35
CA TRP A 262 15.34 7.49 -0.19
C TRP A 262 14.44 7.93 0.95
N GLY A 263 14.10 7.02 1.83
CA GLY A 263 13.42 7.30 3.07
C GLY A 263 12.21 6.40 3.33
N LEU A 264 12.24 5.74 4.47
CA LEU A 264 11.15 4.94 5.01
C LEU A 264 11.18 5.09 6.52
N GLY A 265 10.03 5.27 7.15
CA GLY A 265 9.94 5.51 8.57
C GLY A 265 8.70 4.89 9.21
N TRP A 266 8.87 4.58 10.48
CA TRP A 266 7.81 4.31 11.42
C TRP A 266 7.75 5.45 12.43
N HIS A 267 6.57 5.99 12.67
CA HIS A 267 6.29 7.04 13.63
C HIS A 267 5.48 6.44 14.77
N GLU A 268 6.18 6.07 15.85
CA GLU A 268 5.61 5.56 17.11
C GLU A 268 4.78 6.69 17.74
N GLN A 269 3.47 6.43 17.97
CA GLN A 269 2.65 7.37 18.72
C GLN A 269 3.07 7.35 20.19
N VAL A 270 3.18 8.52 20.77
CA VAL A 270 3.52 8.69 22.19
C VAL A 270 2.67 9.79 22.80
N LYS A 271 2.50 9.77 24.11
CA LYS A 271 1.84 10.86 24.83
C LYS A 271 2.88 11.80 25.44
N GLN A 272 2.92 13.04 24.95
CA GLN A 272 3.74 14.09 25.51
C GLN A 272 2.84 15.19 26.08
N ASP A 273 2.98 15.47 27.39
CA ASP A 273 2.14 16.44 28.11
C ASP A 273 0.63 16.18 27.94
N GLY A 274 0.23 14.90 27.88
CA GLY A 274 -1.16 14.46 27.68
C GLY A 274 -1.71 14.66 26.27
N LYS A 275 -0.85 15.00 25.31
CA LYS A 275 -1.21 15.16 23.89
C LYS A 275 -0.54 14.08 23.03
N ILE A 276 -1.20 13.74 21.93
CA ILE A 276 -0.63 12.87 20.91
C ILE A 276 0.60 13.56 20.30
N ALA A 277 1.70 12.85 20.27
CA ALA A 277 2.95 13.19 19.60
C ALA A 277 3.48 11.92 18.93
N PHE A 278 4.52 12.07 18.11
CA PHE A 278 5.11 10.92 17.43
C PHE A 278 6.63 10.95 17.56
N LYS A 279 7.22 9.79 17.73
CA LYS A 279 8.66 9.56 17.73
C LYS A 279 9.05 8.80 16.46
N LYS A 280 9.84 9.43 15.60
CA LYS A 280 10.26 8.84 14.32
C LYS A 280 11.36 7.82 14.48
N HIS A 281 11.14 6.61 13.98
CA HIS A 281 12.12 5.56 13.76
C HIS A 281 12.45 5.48 12.28
N VAL A 282 13.71 5.68 11.92
CA VAL A 282 14.15 5.66 10.51
C VAL A 282 14.48 4.22 10.11
N LEU A 283 13.74 3.68 9.14
CA LEU A 283 13.99 2.35 8.57
C LEU A 283 14.94 2.42 7.38
N ILE A 284 14.77 3.41 6.48
CA ILE A 284 15.71 3.78 5.43
C ILE A 284 15.96 5.28 5.56
N PRO A 285 17.19 5.75 5.72
CA PRO A 285 17.54 7.18 5.73
C PRO A 285 17.12 7.90 4.44
N GLU A 286 16.96 9.24 4.49
CA GLU A 286 16.61 10.06 3.33
C GLU A 286 17.82 10.33 2.37
N ASP A 287 18.92 9.59 2.53
CA ASP A 287 20.09 9.58 1.68
C ASP A 287 20.49 8.15 1.29
N LYS A 288 21.66 7.97 0.68
CA LYS A 288 22.15 6.65 0.24
C LYS A 288 22.66 5.75 1.38
N SER A 289 22.68 6.25 2.62
CA SER A 289 23.14 5.44 3.74
C SER A 289 22.28 4.20 3.92
N PRO A 290 22.87 3.09 4.33
CA PRO A 290 22.10 1.89 4.61
C PRO A 290 21.20 2.09 5.83
N GLY A 291 19.97 1.64 5.72
CA GLY A 291 19.00 1.57 6.81
C GLY A 291 19.07 0.27 7.60
N VAL A 292 17.97 -0.09 8.22
CA VAL A 292 17.82 -1.32 8.98
C VAL A 292 18.14 -2.52 8.10
N GLY A 293 18.90 -3.49 8.62
CA GLY A 293 19.35 -4.67 7.87
C GLY A 293 20.27 -4.37 6.68
N GLY A 294 20.83 -3.15 6.58
CA GLY A 294 21.68 -2.74 5.46
C GLY A 294 20.92 -2.37 4.19
N VAL A 295 19.58 -2.23 4.26
CA VAL A 295 18.73 -1.95 3.10
C VAL A 295 18.82 -0.48 2.69
N SER A 296 18.96 -0.23 1.38
CA SER A 296 18.91 1.11 0.79
C SER A 296 18.34 1.02 -0.61
N PHE A 297 17.20 1.65 -0.84
CA PHE A 297 16.58 1.85 -2.15
C PHE A 297 15.73 3.11 -2.17
N THR A 298 15.34 3.54 -3.35
CA THR A 298 14.55 4.75 -3.56
C THR A 298 13.14 4.41 -4.05
N GLN A 299 12.27 5.41 -3.99
CA GLN A 299 10.94 5.34 -4.62
C GLN A 299 10.04 4.29 -3.99
N SER A 300 10.01 4.24 -2.63
CA SER A 300 9.00 3.50 -1.87
C SER A 300 7.64 4.20 -2.06
N HIS A 301 7.00 3.99 -3.22
CA HIS A 301 5.79 4.71 -3.62
C HIS A 301 4.51 3.96 -3.28
N ALA A 302 4.59 2.71 -2.86
CA ALA A 302 3.47 1.89 -2.44
C ALA A 302 3.85 1.05 -1.22
N LEU A 303 2.93 0.96 -0.26
CA LEU A 303 3.03 0.13 0.93
C LEU A 303 1.73 -0.65 1.11
N ALA A 304 1.82 -1.89 1.59
CA ALA A 304 0.64 -2.69 1.95
C ALA A 304 0.93 -3.54 3.20
N LEU A 305 -0.11 -3.74 4.01
CA LEU A 305 -0.05 -4.56 5.23
C LEU A 305 -0.24 -6.05 4.91
N GLY A 306 0.28 -6.92 5.77
CA GLY A 306 0.05 -8.37 5.71
C GLY A 306 0.76 -9.10 6.85
N ASP A 307 0.34 -10.32 7.12
CA ASP A 307 1.08 -11.26 7.96
C ASP A 307 1.77 -12.26 7.02
N PHE A 308 3.03 -11.99 6.66
CA PHE A 308 3.73 -12.74 5.61
C PHE A 308 4.40 -14.01 6.13
N ASN A 309 4.55 -14.17 7.43
CA ASN A 309 5.16 -15.33 8.06
C ASN A 309 4.18 -16.20 8.86
N GLY A 310 2.94 -15.72 9.05
CA GLY A 310 1.88 -16.42 9.78
C GLY A 310 2.07 -16.40 11.30
N ASP A 311 2.75 -15.38 11.85
CA ASP A 311 3.01 -15.29 13.29
C ASP A 311 1.93 -14.50 14.05
N GLY A 312 0.97 -13.93 13.34
CA GLY A 312 -0.14 -13.15 13.88
C GLY A 312 0.19 -11.69 14.14
N LEU A 313 1.38 -11.21 13.79
CA LEU A 313 1.74 -9.80 13.79
C LEU A 313 1.55 -9.20 12.41
N THR A 314 1.18 -7.93 12.38
CA THR A 314 0.98 -7.23 11.10
C THR A 314 2.30 -6.67 10.61
N ASP A 315 2.81 -7.24 9.53
CA ASP A 315 3.97 -6.79 8.77
C ASP A 315 3.57 -5.77 7.71
N PHE A 316 4.53 -5.25 6.96
CA PHE A 316 4.24 -4.49 5.73
C PHE A 316 5.20 -4.84 4.59
N ALA A 317 4.73 -4.69 3.36
CA ALA A 317 5.54 -4.82 2.16
C ALA A 317 5.69 -3.48 1.46
N THR A 318 6.84 -3.25 0.83
CA THR A 318 7.14 -2.10 -0.02
C THR A 318 8.30 -2.42 -0.96
N GLY A 319 8.49 -1.58 -1.97
CA GLY A 319 9.57 -1.78 -2.92
C GLY A 319 9.80 -0.55 -3.78
N LYS A 320 10.74 -0.69 -4.70
CA LYS A 320 11.07 0.39 -5.63
C LYS A 320 10.01 0.51 -6.72
N ARG A 321 9.40 1.70 -6.88
CA ARG A 321 8.67 2.06 -8.10
C ARG A 321 9.66 2.21 -9.25
N TYR A 322 9.84 1.15 -10.04
CA TYR A 322 10.82 1.11 -11.09
C TYR A 322 10.54 2.14 -12.20
N TRP A 323 11.59 2.84 -12.66
CA TRP A 323 11.55 3.77 -13.80
C TRP A 323 10.54 4.93 -13.65
N ALA A 324 10.29 5.39 -12.43
CA ALA A 324 9.48 6.59 -12.22
C ALA A 324 10.08 7.81 -12.93
N HIS A 325 9.21 8.73 -13.36
CA HIS A 325 9.58 9.94 -14.13
C HIS A 325 10.54 9.69 -15.31
N ASN A 326 10.37 8.57 -16.03
CA ASN A 326 11.25 8.16 -17.14
C ASN A 326 12.72 8.05 -16.74
N GLY A 327 12.97 7.51 -15.54
CA GLY A 327 14.31 7.27 -15.04
C GLY A 327 15.07 8.53 -14.63
N ARG A 328 14.38 9.64 -14.31
CA ARG A 328 15.01 10.90 -13.88
C ARG A 328 15.17 11.00 -12.37
N ASP A 329 14.47 10.18 -11.61
CA ASP A 329 14.57 10.17 -10.15
C ASP A 329 15.92 9.58 -9.68
N PRO A 330 16.34 9.91 -8.45
CA PRO A 330 17.54 9.32 -7.89
C PRO A 330 17.51 7.80 -7.95
N ASP A 331 18.62 7.18 -8.34
CA ASP A 331 18.78 5.73 -8.45
C ASP A 331 17.70 5.01 -9.27
N ALA A 332 17.09 5.68 -10.25
CA ALA A 332 15.99 5.14 -11.05
C ALA A 332 16.33 3.85 -11.82
N LYS A 333 17.62 3.62 -12.09
CA LYS A 333 18.16 2.42 -12.77
C LYS A 333 18.64 1.34 -11.80
N GLY A 334 18.59 1.59 -10.49
CA GLY A 334 18.92 0.59 -9.49
C GLY A 334 17.97 -0.60 -9.51
N ALA A 335 18.32 -1.66 -8.82
CA ALA A 335 17.53 -2.89 -8.77
C ALA A 335 16.06 -2.60 -8.40
N ALA A 336 15.13 -3.22 -9.12
CA ALA A 336 13.71 -3.13 -8.84
C ALA A 336 13.36 -4.08 -7.69
N VAL A 337 13.71 -3.65 -6.49
CA VAL A 337 13.56 -4.47 -5.28
C VAL A 337 12.15 -4.46 -4.75
N LEU A 338 11.73 -5.60 -4.18
CA LEU A 338 10.54 -5.79 -3.38
C LEU A 338 10.98 -6.41 -2.05
N TYR A 339 10.57 -5.80 -0.95
CA TYR A 339 10.82 -6.25 0.41
C TYR A 339 9.52 -6.42 1.17
N TRP A 340 9.51 -7.29 2.16
CA TRP A 340 8.61 -7.18 3.28
C TRP A 340 9.42 -6.93 4.55
N TYR A 341 8.80 -6.28 5.52
CA TYR A 341 9.38 -5.89 6.80
C TYR A 341 8.62 -6.63 7.90
N GLU A 342 9.26 -7.66 8.45
CA GLU A 342 8.75 -8.43 9.56
C GLU A 342 8.67 -7.57 10.82
N LEU A 343 7.50 -7.49 11.43
CA LEU A 343 7.34 -6.89 12.74
C LEU A 343 7.74 -7.90 13.82
N VAL A 344 8.73 -7.54 14.61
CA VAL A 344 9.16 -8.35 15.75
C VAL A 344 8.90 -7.55 17.03
N ARG A 345 8.13 -8.13 17.94
CA ARG A 345 7.91 -7.61 19.30
C ARG A 345 8.57 -8.52 20.31
N ASP A 346 9.51 -7.99 21.09
CA ASP A 346 10.16 -8.71 22.18
C ASP A 346 10.44 -7.80 23.38
N LYS A 347 11.20 -8.32 24.36
CA LYS A 347 11.58 -7.55 25.58
C LYS A 347 12.40 -6.29 25.30
N LYS A 348 12.90 -6.10 24.07
CA LYS A 348 13.65 -4.91 23.65
C LYS A 348 12.73 -3.86 22.96
N GLY A 349 11.45 -4.17 22.81
CA GLY A 349 10.45 -3.37 22.11
C GLY A 349 10.16 -3.89 20.71
N ALA A 350 9.41 -3.11 19.95
CA ALA A 350 9.08 -3.38 18.56
C ALA A 350 10.22 -2.98 17.61
N ARG A 351 10.39 -3.72 16.53
CA ARG A 351 11.32 -3.41 15.44
C ARG A 351 10.92 -4.10 14.16
N PHE A 352 11.37 -3.58 13.06
CA PHE A 352 11.22 -4.19 11.75
C PHE A 352 12.49 -4.89 11.28
N VAL A 353 12.34 -6.07 10.68
CA VAL A 353 13.42 -6.85 10.06
C VAL A 353 13.10 -6.97 8.56
N PRO A 354 13.92 -6.38 7.66
CA PRO A 354 13.66 -6.44 6.23
C PRO A 354 14.05 -7.78 5.61
N HIS A 355 13.18 -8.32 4.77
CA HIS A 355 13.39 -9.53 3.99
C HIS A 355 13.24 -9.21 2.50
N LEU A 356 14.27 -9.48 1.71
CA LEU A 356 14.22 -9.31 0.26
C LEU A 356 13.40 -10.42 -0.37
N LEU A 357 12.30 -10.07 -1.03
CA LEU A 357 11.49 -11.00 -1.82
C LEU A 357 12.04 -11.18 -3.23
N ASP A 358 12.36 -10.06 -3.88
CA ASP A 358 12.84 -10.06 -5.26
C ASP A 358 13.64 -8.79 -5.58
N SER A 359 14.55 -8.88 -6.55
CA SER A 359 15.40 -7.77 -6.98
C SER A 359 15.10 -7.28 -8.40
N ASP A 360 14.11 -7.86 -9.08
CA ASP A 360 13.76 -7.55 -10.47
C ASP A 360 12.25 -7.45 -10.74
N SER A 361 11.43 -7.20 -9.72
CA SER A 361 10.01 -6.90 -9.85
C SER A 361 9.68 -5.47 -9.43
N GLY A 362 10.15 -5.05 -8.27
CA GLY A 362 9.78 -3.79 -7.66
C GLY A 362 8.34 -3.75 -7.20
N ALA A 363 7.91 -2.58 -6.73
CA ALA A 363 6.53 -2.23 -6.50
C ALA A 363 6.01 -1.30 -7.61
N GLY A 364 4.72 -1.09 -7.69
CA GLY A 364 4.08 -0.07 -8.52
C GLY A 364 3.84 1.22 -7.73
N THR A 365 2.71 1.85 -8.01
CA THR A 365 2.15 2.97 -7.25
C THR A 365 1.06 2.54 -6.27
N HIS A 366 0.54 1.33 -6.48
CA HIS A 366 -0.46 0.71 -5.63
C HIS A 366 -0.40 -0.81 -5.80
N PHE A 367 -0.48 -1.54 -4.72
CA PHE A 367 -0.70 -2.99 -4.71
C PHE A 367 -1.43 -3.38 -3.44
N THR A 368 -2.10 -4.51 -3.49
CA THR A 368 -2.76 -5.10 -2.32
C THR A 368 -2.18 -6.46 -2.02
N THR A 369 -2.48 -6.95 -0.86
CA THR A 369 -2.06 -8.23 -0.30
C THR A 369 -3.28 -9.03 0.11
N ALA A 370 -3.23 -10.34 0.03
CA ALA A 370 -4.29 -11.24 0.48
C ALA A 370 -3.72 -12.64 0.71
N ASP A 371 -4.36 -13.43 1.55
CA ASP A 371 -4.17 -14.90 1.60
C ASP A 371 -4.98 -15.51 0.44
N ILE A 372 -4.30 -15.76 -0.70
CA ILE A 372 -4.97 -16.17 -1.95
C ILE A 372 -5.19 -17.68 -2.06
N ASP A 373 -4.61 -18.47 -1.17
CA ASP A 373 -4.74 -19.93 -1.18
C ASP A 373 -5.25 -20.53 0.13
N GLY A 374 -5.47 -19.68 1.15
CA GLY A 374 -6.10 -20.07 2.42
C GLY A 374 -5.13 -20.75 3.38
N ASP A 375 -3.82 -20.52 3.24
CA ASP A 375 -2.80 -21.13 4.11
C ASP A 375 -2.55 -20.32 5.40
N GLY A 376 -3.20 -19.16 5.54
CA GLY A 376 -3.08 -18.27 6.69
C GLY A 376 -1.92 -17.27 6.60
N LYS A 377 -1.19 -17.26 5.49
CA LYS A 377 -0.13 -16.28 5.22
C LYS A 377 -0.53 -15.33 4.11
N THR A 378 -0.02 -14.14 4.19
CA THR A 378 -0.34 -13.12 3.19
C THR A 378 0.55 -13.23 1.94
N ASP A 379 -0.07 -13.16 0.78
CA ASP A 379 0.57 -13.13 -0.54
C ASP A 379 0.56 -11.72 -1.13
N ILE A 380 1.39 -11.48 -2.15
CA ILE A 380 1.56 -10.17 -2.77
C ILE A 380 1.30 -10.26 -4.28
N GLY A 381 0.44 -9.38 -4.79
CA GLY A 381 0.20 -9.19 -6.22
C GLY A 381 0.77 -7.85 -6.71
N ILE A 382 1.60 -7.86 -7.73
CA ILE A 382 2.26 -6.66 -8.28
C ILE A 382 1.95 -6.52 -9.76
N GLY A 383 1.48 -5.32 -10.16
CA GLY A 383 1.40 -4.90 -11.55
C GLY A 383 2.15 -3.58 -11.73
N ASN A 384 3.22 -3.57 -12.55
CA ASN A 384 4.06 -2.39 -12.72
C ASN A 384 4.81 -2.37 -14.06
N LYS A 385 5.80 -1.50 -14.19
CA LYS A 385 6.65 -1.33 -15.40
C LYS A 385 7.61 -2.48 -15.66
N LYS A 386 7.60 -3.54 -14.87
CA LYS A 386 8.37 -4.77 -15.09
C LYS A 386 7.48 -5.94 -15.53
N GLY A 387 6.17 -5.82 -15.39
CA GLY A 387 5.18 -6.84 -15.68
C GLY A 387 4.16 -7.05 -14.57
N VAL A 388 3.56 -8.23 -14.56
CA VAL A 388 2.54 -8.67 -13.61
C VAL A 388 3.03 -9.91 -12.88
N PHE A 389 3.08 -9.86 -11.56
CA PHE A 389 3.72 -10.87 -10.72
C PHE A 389 2.83 -11.26 -9.54
N LEU A 390 2.95 -12.52 -9.12
CA LEU A 390 2.46 -13.00 -7.83
C LEU A 390 3.63 -13.54 -7.01
N PHE A 391 3.63 -13.24 -5.72
CA PHE A 391 4.54 -13.78 -4.73
C PHE A 391 3.70 -14.50 -3.69
N ARG A 392 3.81 -15.85 -3.67
CA ARG A 392 3.14 -16.67 -2.66
C ARG A 392 4.08 -16.99 -1.52
N SER A 393 3.62 -16.79 -0.32
CA SER A 393 4.25 -17.31 0.91
C SER A 393 4.24 -18.85 0.89
N LYS A 394 5.21 -19.49 1.57
CA LYS A 394 5.31 -20.95 1.64
C LYS A 394 5.52 -21.40 3.07
#